data_1d1645a27280a76d240989b6ea646750
#
_entry.id   1d1645a27280a76d240989b6ea646750
#
_cell.length_a   1.000
_cell.length_b   1.000
_cell.length_c   1.000
_cell.angle_alpha   90.00
_cell.angle_beta   90.00
_cell.angle_gamma   90.00
#
_symmetry.space_group_name_H-M   'P 1'
#
loop_
_entity.id
_entity.type
_entity.pdbx_description
1 polymer ?
#
loop_
_entity_poly.entity_id
_entity_poly.type
_entity_poly.pdbx_seq_one_letter_code
_entity_poly.pdbx_strand_id
1 'polypeptide(L)'
;MRLLFLLLLISFSARADGYTPILQAVVDGDNMAIEALLQKGANAEAADETGMTALMIAAKSNPDALVPYVLISNGANPNRLHPKTGWTALFYAVHYNSNPDVVRALITNGATINRRDIFGKTALDYLSLNPKLRDTNLENMLNSALYPSDSSASR
;
A
#
# COMPACT_ATOMS: atom_id res chain seq x y z
N MET A 1 7.98 -21.63 33.13
CA MET A 1 7.16 -21.03 32.06
C MET A 1 7.56 -19.60 31.67
N ARG A 2 8.53 -18.97 32.28
CA ARG A 2 9.02 -17.61 31.90
C ARG A 2 10.16 -17.60 30.88
N LEU A 3 10.83 -18.72 30.66
CA LEU A 3 11.97 -18.83 29.73
C LEU A 3 11.55 -19.00 28.25
N LEU A 4 10.37 -19.58 27.97
CA LEU A 4 9.88 -19.75 26.60
C LEU A 4 9.44 -18.43 25.97
N PHE A 5 8.95 -17.48 26.77
CA PHE A 5 8.53 -16.15 26.29
C PHE A 5 9.72 -15.25 25.93
N LEU A 6 10.88 -15.49 26.56
CA LEU A 6 12.10 -14.73 26.28
C LEU A 6 12.79 -15.20 24.99
N LEU A 7 12.63 -16.49 24.64
CA LEU A 7 13.17 -17.06 23.39
C LEU A 7 12.41 -16.62 22.13
N LEU A 8 11.10 -16.31 22.27
CA LEU A 8 10.32 -15.73 21.17
C LEU A 8 10.67 -14.25 20.88
N LEU A 9 11.24 -13.54 21.86
CA LEU A 9 11.69 -12.16 21.69
C LEU A 9 13.08 -12.06 21.04
N ILE A 10 13.86 -13.13 21.01
CA ILE A 10 15.24 -13.14 20.48
C ILE A 10 15.28 -13.56 19.01
N SER A 11 14.24 -14.25 18.50
CA SER A 11 14.17 -14.61 17.06
C SER A 11 13.67 -13.48 16.15
N PHE A 12 13.41 -12.30 16.71
CA PHE A 12 13.05 -11.08 15.97
C PHE A 12 14.27 -10.18 15.68
N SER A 13 15.46 -10.75 15.75
CA SER A 13 16.68 -10.11 15.28
C SER A 13 16.61 -10.00 13.77
N ALA A 14 16.82 -8.78 13.24
CA ALA A 14 16.85 -8.48 11.83
C ALA A 14 17.49 -9.65 11.04
N ARG A 15 16.69 -10.30 10.19
CA ARG A 15 17.24 -11.24 9.23
C ARG A 15 18.23 -10.48 8.35
N ALA A 16 19.26 -11.19 7.88
CA ALA A 16 20.34 -10.66 7.05
C ALA A 16 19.89 -10.05 5.68
N ASP A 17 18.59 -10.01 5.43
CA ASP A 17 17.92 -9.58 4.22
C ASP A 17 17.41 -8.11 4.27
N GLY A 18 17.83 -7.31 5.26
CA GLY A 18 17.48 -5.86 5.34
C GLY A 18 16.02 -5.56 5.69
N TYR A 19 15.19 -6.58 5.94
CA TYR A 19 13.80 -6.40 6.30
C TYR A 19 13.63 -6.13 7.79
N THR A 20 12.96 -5.02 8.11
CA THR A 20 12.46 -4.79 9.47
C THR A 20 11.31 -5.75 9.78
N PRO A 21 11.01 -6.02 11.06
CA PRO A 21 9.91 -6.90 11.45
C PRO A 21 8.57 -6.57 10.80
N ILE A 22 8.26 -5.29 10.65
CA ILE A 22 7.00 -4.87 10.02
C ILE A 22 6.99 -5.19 8.52
N LEU A 23 8.11 -5.01 7.81
CA LEU A 23 8.22 -5.35 6.41
C LEU A 23 8.09 -6.86 6.20
N GLN A 24 8.70 -7.67 7.08
CA GLN A 24 8.56 -9.11 7.01
C GLN A 24 7.11 -9.55 7.21
N ALA A 25 6.42 -9.02 8.22
CA ALA A 25 5.01 -9.32 8.47
C ALA A 25 4.12 -8.97 7.26
N VAL A 26 4.41 -7.85 6.58
CA VAL A 26 3.69 -7.43 5.36
C VAL A 26 3.97 -8.39 4.19
N VAL A 27 5.21 -8.82 4.01
CA VAL A 27 5.59 -9.79 2.96
C VAL A 27 4.94 -11.15 3.21
N ASP A 28 4.91 -11.61 4.46
CA ASP A 28 4.31 -12.88 4.87
C ASP A 28 2.76 -12.83 4.82
N GLY A 29 2.18 -11.63 4.75
CA GLY A 29 0.73 -11.43 4.78
C GLY A 29 0.13 -11.68 6.16
N ASP A 30 0.94 -11.60 7.22
CA ASP A 30 0.48 -11.80 8.60
C ASP A 30 -0.12 -10.51 9.17
N ASN A 31 -1.41 -10.32 8.92
CA ASN A 31 -2.14 -9.12 9.36
C ASN A 31 -2.15 -8.95 10.88
N MET A 32 -2.19 -10.05 11.64
CA MET A 32 -2.14 -10.00 13.11
C MET A 32 -0.77 -9.53 13.60
N ALA A 33 0.31 -10.00 12.98
CA ALA A 33 1.65 -9.53 13.28
C ALA A 33 1.84 -8.05 12.92
N ILE A 34 1.30 -7.59 11.78
CA ILE A 34 1.32 -6.17 11.37
C ILE A 34 0.69 -5.30 12.44
N GLU A 35 -0.54 -5.61 12.87
CA GLU A 35 -1.25 -4.86 13.91
C GLU A 35 -0.49 -4.87 15.25
N ALA A 36 -0.05 -6.04 15.69
CA ALA A 36 0.69 -6.19 16.94
C ALA A 36 2.01 -5.40 16.96
N LEU A 37 2.72 -5.35 15.83
CA LEU A 37 3.94 -4.58 15.67
C LEU A 37 3.68 -3.08 15.71
N LEU A 38 2.65 -2.61 15.01
CA LEU A 38 2.27 -1.19 15.01
C LEU A 38 1.82 -0.73 16.40
N GLN A 39 1.05 -1.55 17.14
CA GLN A 39 0.68 -1.27 18.53
C GLN A 39 1.90 -1.17 19.46
N LYS A 40 3.00 -1.86 19.15
CA LYS A 40 4.28 -1.80 19.87
C LYS A 40 5.18 -0.65 19.41
N GLY A 41 4.69 0.20 18.51
CA GLY A 41 5.42 1.38 18.01
C GLY A 41 6.36 1.08 16.83
N ALA A 42 6.13 0.00 16.08
CA ALA A 42 6.86 -0.22 14.84
C ALA A 42 6.61 0.94 13.86
N ASN A 43 7.64 1.31 13.09
CA ASN A 43 7.52 2.39 12.13
C ASN A 43 6.67 1.96 10.91
N ALA A 44 5.46 2.53 10.77
CA ALA A 44 4.58 2.29 9.63
C ALA A 44 5.17 2.78 8.28
N GLU A 45 6.12 3.74 8.34
CA GLU A 45 6.88 4.26 7.19
C GLU A 45 8.15 3.45 6.89
N ALA A 46 8.34 2.29 7.53
CA ALA A 46 9.49 1.43 7.25
C ALA A 46 9.56 1.13 5.75
N ALA A 47 10.77 1.17 5.20
CA ALA A 47 11.06 0.86 3.82
C ALA A 47 12.26 -0.08 3.74
N ASP A 48 12.30 -0.89 2.68
CA ASP A 48 13.45 -1.72 2.38
C ASP A 48 14.60 -0.90 1.75
N GLU A 49 15.70 -1.55 1.46
CA GLU A 49 16.90 -0.94 0.86
C GLU A 49 16.63 -0.35 -0.53
N THR A 50 15.58 -0.78 -1.22
CA THR A 50 15.17 -0.23 -2.51
C THR A 50 14.32 1.02 -2.38
N GLY A 51 13.79 1.31 -1.19
CA GLY A 51 12.86 2.40 -0.90
C GLY A 51 11.40 1.98 -1.01
N MET A 52 11.07 0.69 -1.13
CA MET A 52 9.70 0.20 -1.05
C MET A 52 9.21 0.24 0.39
N THR A 53 8.17 1.03 0.65
CA THR A 53 7.57 1.10 1.98
C THR A 53 6.69 -0.11 2.29
N ALA A 54 6.40 -0.34 3.58
CA ALA A 54 5.44 -1.34 4.02
C ALA A 54 4.10 -1.22 3.27
N LEU A 55 3.62 0.02 3.09
CA LEU A 55 2.39 0.30 2.34
C LEU A 55 2.49 -0.04 0.85
N MET A 56 3.63 0.19 0.20
CA MET A 56 3.84 -0.18 -1.20
C MET A 56 3.89 -1.70 -1.38
N ILE A 57 4.53 -2.42 -0.45
CA ILE A 57 4.60 -3.89 -0.45
C ILE A 57 3.21 -4.47 -0.24
N ALA A 58 2.46 -3.97 0.76
CA ALA A 58 1.08 -4.37 1.01
C ALA A 58 0.20 -4.12 -0.23
N ALA A 59 0.24 -2.93 -0.79
CA ALA A 59 -0.52 -2.55 -1.97
C ALA A 59 -0.22 -3.44 -3.18
N LYS A 60 1.02 -3.87 -3.34
CA LYS A 60 1.44 -4.76 -4.44
C LYS A 60 0.95 -6.18 -4.29
N SER A 61 1.02 -6.76 -3.09
CA SER A 61 0.98 -8.21 -2.89
C SER A 61 -0.08 -8.70 -1.90
N ASN A 62 -0.51 -7.87 -0.94
CA ASN A 62 -1.49 -8.28 0.05
C ASN A 62 -2.90 -8.03 -0.46
N PRO A 63 -3.77 -9.06 -0.53
CA PRO A 63 -5.14 -8.89 -1.00
C PRO A 63 -6.10 -8.35 0.07
N ASP A 64 -5.66 -8.20 1.31
CA ASP A 64 -6.51 -7.68 2.38
C ASP A 64 -6.53 -6.15 2.36
N ALA A 65 -7.70 -5.58 2.09
CA ALA A 65 -7.91 -4.14 2.02
C ALA A 65 -7.79 -3.43 3.39
N LEU A 66 -7.82 -4.16 4.50
CA LEU A 66 -7.62 -3.59 5.84
C LEU A 66 -6.15 -3.20 6.07
N VAL A 67 -5.20 -3.90 5.45
CA VAL A 67 -3.77 -3.64 5.69
C VAL A 67 -3.36 -2.22 5.27
N PRO A 68 -3.71 -1.70 4.08
CA PRO A 68 -3.48 -0.30 3.75
C PRO A 68 -4.07 0.68 4.76
N TYR A 69 -5.33 0.43 5.20
CA TYR A 69 -5.97 1.26 6.21
C TYR A 69 -5.20 1.25 7.53
N VAL A 70 -4.82 0.08 8.03
CA VAL A 70 -4.08 -0.06 9.30
C VAL A 70 -2.73 0.65 9.23
N LEU A 71 -1.98 0.48 8.13
CA LEU A 71 -0.69 1.16 7.95
C LEU A 71 -0.85 2.68 7.90
N ILE A 72 -1.83 3.20 7.13
CA ILE A 72 -2.08 4.65 7.00
C ILE A 72 -2.55 5.24 8.33
N SER A 73 -3.45 4.57 9.04
CA SER A 73 -3.93 5.00 10.37
C SER A 73 -2.80 5.07 11.43
N ASN A 74 -1.71 4.33 11.21
CA ASN A 74 -0.52 4.36 12.05
C ASN A 74 0.61 5.23 11.47
N GLY A 75 0.31 6.10 10.50
CA GLY A 75 1.21 7.15 10.02
C GLY A 75 1.93 6.85 8.72
N ALA A 76 1.60 5.75 8.00
CA ALA A 76 2.14 5.55 6.66
C ALA A 76 1.61 6.61 5.69
N ASN A 77 2.47 7.21 4.90
CA ASN A 77 2.11 8.21 3.90
C ASN A 77 1.69 7.53 2.58
N PRO A 78 0.39 7.58 2.19
CA PRO A 78 -0.09 6.95 0.96
C PRO A 78 0.51 7.54 -0.32
N ASN A 79 1.10 8.73 -0.21
CA ASN A 79 1.64 9.50 -1.34
C ASN A 79 3.16 9.48 -1.41
N ARG A 80 3.83 8.69 -0.57
CA ARG A 80 5.27 8.52 -0.66
C ARG A 80 5.67 7.95 -2.01
N LEU A 81 6.72 8.52 -2.60
CA LEU A 81 7.24 8.09 -3.90
C LEU A 81 8.34 7.04 -3.72
N HIS A 82 8.27 5.99 -4.49
CA HIS A 82 9.39 5.07 -4.66
C HIS A 82 10.51 5.79 -5.44
N PRO A 83 11.75 5.81 -4.96
CA PRO A 83 12.80 6.69 -5.48
C PRO A 83 13.19 6.40 -6.92
N LYS A 84 13.07 5.14 -7.39
CA LYS A 84 13.49 4.74 -8.74
C LYS A 84 12.39 4.89 -9.79
N THR A 85 11.11 4.77 -9.40
CA THR A 85 9.98 4.71 -10.35
C THR A 85 9.05 5.92 -10.26
N GLY A 86 9.10 6.67 -9.14
CA GLY A 86 8.11 7.69 -8.84
C GLY A 86 6.73 7.13 -8.50
N TRP A 87 6.60 5.81 -8.28
CA TRP A 87 5.35 5.17 -7.96
C TRP A 87 4.96 5.38 -6.50
N THR A 88 3.67 5.56 -6.25
CA THR A 88 3.06 5.48 -4.93
C THR A 88 2.47 4.08 -4.69
N ALA A 89 1.97 3.82 -3.48
CA ALA A 89 1.25 2.60 -3.19
C ALA A 89 0.07 2.36 -4.15
N LEU A 90 -0.62 3.43 -4.60
CA LEU A 90 -1.72 3.32 -5.55
C LEU A 90 -1.28 2.74 -6.91
N PHE A 91 -0.13 3.14 -7.45
CA PHE A 91 0.40 2.55 -8.69
C PHE A 91 0.67 1.05 -8.55
N TYR A 92 1.27 0.65 -7.42
CA TYR A 92 1.52 -0.77 -7.14
C TYR A 92 0.21 -1.56 -7.04
N ALA A 93 -0.82 -1.01 -6.38
CA ALA A 93 -2.12 -1.66 -6.26
C ALA A 93 -2.79 -1.85 -7.62
N VAL A 94 -2.92 -0.79 -8.42
CA VAL A 94 -3.61 -0.87 -9.73
C VAL A 94 -2.89 -1.78 -10.71
N HIS A 95 -1.57 -1.87 -10.62
CA HIS A 95 -0.79 -2.66 -11.58
C HIS A 95 -0.67 -4.14 -11.19
N TYR A 96 -0.50 -4.47 -9.92
CA TYR A 96 -0.16 -5.81 -9.46
C TYR A 96 -1.23 -6.51 -8.62
N ASN A 97 -2.02 -5.77 -7.84
CA ASN A 97 -2.99 -6.39 -6.93
C ASN A 97 -4.15 -7.04 -7.70
N SER A 98 -4.78 -8.03 -7.07
CA SER A 98 -5.95 -8.71 -7.64
C SER A 98 -7.26 -8.31 -6.95
N ASN A 99 -7.18 -7.60 -5.82
CA ASN A 99 -8.35 -7.15 -5.08
C ASN A 99 -8.61 -5.65 -5.33
N PRO A 100 -9.74 -5.27 -5.96
CA PRO A 100 -10.10 -3.88 -6.19
C PRO A 100 -10.31 -3.09 -4.91
N ASP A 101 -10.63 -3.75 -3.80
CA ASP A 101 -10.87 -3.09 -2.52
C ASP A 101 -9.59 -2.52 -1.91
N VAL A 102 -8.41 -3.08 -2.24
CA VAL A 102 -7.11 -2.49 -1.88
C VAL A 102 -6.93 -1.13 -2.55
N VAL A 103 -7.30 -1.01 -3.83
CA VAL A 103 -7.26 0.27 -4.57
C VAL A 103 -8.23 1.28 -3.94
N ARG A 104 -9.47 0.83 -3.65
CA ARG A 104 -10.47 1.68 -2.98
C ARG A 104 -10.00 2.14 -1.61
N ALA A 105 -9.44 1.24 -0.80
CA ALA A 105 -8.91 1.57 0.52
C ALA A 105 -7.82 2.64 0.45
N LEU A 106 -6.88 2.54 -0.49
CA LEU A 106 -5.84 3.55 -0.67
C LEU A 106 -6.42 4.92 -1.04
N ILE A 107 -7.38 4.98 -1.97
CA ILE A 107 -8.01 6.23 -2.41
C ILE A 107 -8.80 6.86 -1.26
N THR A 108 -9.61 6.06 -0.56
CA THR A 108 -10.43 6.52 0.57
C THR A 108 -9.56 7.06 1.72
N ASN A 109 -8.33 6.54 1.86
CA ASN A 109 -7.37 6.99 2.88
C ASN A 109 -6.31 7.96 2.33
N GLY A 110 -6.63 8.71 1.29
CA GLY A 110 -5.87 9.89 0.87
C GLY A 110 -4.78 9.66 -0.19
N ALA A 111 -4.79 8.52 -0.89
CA ALA A 111 -3.91 8.35 -2.04
C ALA A 111 -4.30 9.30 -3.18
N THR A 112 -3.32 10.06 -3.68
CA THR A 112 -3.50 11.01 -4.78
C THR A 112 -3.60 10.28 -6.11
N ILE A 113 -4.73 10.46 -6.81
CA ILE A 113 -5.05 9.72 -8.04
C ILE A 113 -4.38 10.32 -9.28
N ASN A 114 -4.28 11.65 -9.36
CA ASN A 114 -3.79 12.37 -10.54
C ASN A 114 -2.26 12.50 -10.61
N ARG A 115 -1.55 11.81 -9.73
CA ARG A 115 -0.09 11.82 -9.74
C ARG A 115 0.43 11.12 -10.99
N ARG A 116 1.54 11.65 -11.53
CA ARG A 116 2.26 11.05 -12.65
C ARG A 116 3.59 10.47 -12.16
N ASP A 117 3.96 9.33 -12.70
CA ASP A 117 5.27 8.71 -12.47
C ASP A 117 6.37 9.37 -13.34
N ILE A 118 7.58 8.81 -13.29
CA ILE A 118 8.73 9.30 -14.07
C ILE A 118 8.54 9.21 -15.60
N PHE A 119 7.55 8.40 -16.05
CA PHE A 119 7.18 8.27 -17.47
C PHE A 119 5.97 9.13 -17.85
N GLY A 120 5.48 9.98 -16.95
CA GLY A 120 4.30 10.81 -17.14
C GLY A 120 2.97 10.07 -17.06
N LYS A 121 2.96 8.79 -16.67
CA LYS A 121 1.76 7.95 -16.58
C LYS A 121 1.05 8.09 -15.24
N THR A 122 -0.26 7.98 -15.25
CA THR A 122 -1.13 7.96 -14.07
C THR A 122 -1.48 6.53 -13.64
N ALA A 123 -2.10 6.37 -12.46
CA ALA A 123 -2.61 5.08 -12.00
C ALA A 123 -3.63 4.48 -13.00
N LEU A 124 -4.44 5.31 -13.66
CA LEU A 124 -5.40 4.87 -14.68
C LEU A 124 -4.72 4.22 -15.88
N ASP A 125 -3.58 4.75 -16.33
CA ASP A 125 -2.83 4.18 -17.45
C ASP A 125 -2.34 2.75 -17.14
N TYR A 126 -2.04 2.47 -15.87
CA TYR A 126 -1.61 1.16 -15.43
C TYR A 126 -2.76 0.19 -15.14
N LEU A 127 -3.95 0.69 -14.77
CA LEU A 127 -5.11 -0.15 -14.52
C LEU A 127 -5.47 -0.99 -15.76
N SER A 128 -5.39 -0.40 -16.95
CA SER A 128 -5.69 -1.08 -18.22
C SER A 128 -4.79 -2.31 -18.47
N LEU A 129 -3.61 -2.34 -17.87
CA LEU A 129 -2.64 -3.42 -17.99
C LEU A 129 -2.89 -4.57 -16.99
N ASN A 130 -3.78 -4.38 -16.01
CA ASN A 130 -4.08 -5.39 -15.01
C ASN A 130 -5.41 -6.10 -15.32
N PRO A 131 -5.37 -7.31 -15.91
CA PRO A 131 -6.59 -8.02 -16.29
C PRO A 131 -7.46 -8.42 -15.10
N LYS A 132 -6.90 -8.51 -13.89
CA LYS A 132 -7.63 -8.91 -12.69
C LYS A 132 -8.55 -7.80 -12.15
N LEU A 133 -8.33 -6.56 -12.57
CA LEU A 133 -9.10 -5.39 -12.13
C LEU A 133 -10.01 -4.80 -13.21
N ARG A 134 -10.06 -5.41 -14.42
CA ARG A 134 -10.76 -4.87 -15.60
C ARG A 134 -12.24 -4.58 -15.37
N ASP A 135 -12.97 -5.48 -14.72
CA ASP A 135 -14.42 -5.41 -14.60
C ASP A 135 -14.88 -4.91 -13.22
N THR A 136 -14.04 -4.14 -12.54
CA THR A 136 -14.26 -3.79 -11.12
C THR A 136 -14.83 -2.40 -10.88
N ASN A 137 -15.27 -1.69 -11.94
CA ASN A 137 -15.71 -0.29 -11.89
C ASN A 137 -14.65 0.72 -11.38
N LEU A 138 -13.40 0.27 -11.20
CA LEU A 138 -12.31 1.14 -10.77
C LEU A 138 -11.97 2.21 -11.81
N GLU A 139 -12.09 1.88 -13.10
CA GLU A 139 -11.83 2.82 -14.18
C GLU A 139 -12.76 4.03 -14.10
N ASN A 140 -14.06 3.79 -13.89
CA ASN A 140 -15.04 4.86 -13.72
C ASN A 140 -14.75 5.69 -12.47
N MET A 141 -14.36 5.04 -11.38
CA MET A 141 -14.01 5.71 -10.13
C MET A 141 -12.76 6.58 -10.30
N LEU A 142 -11.71 6.08 -10.94
CA LEU A 142 -10.49 6.84 -11.22
C LEU A 142 -10.75 7.99 -12.21
N ASN A 143 -11.53 7.74 -13.24
CA ASN A 143 -11.92 8.78 -14.21
C ASN A 143 -12.74 9.90 -13.56
N SER A 144 -13.74 9.57 -12.75
CA SER A 144 -14.56 10.58 -12.07
C SER A 144 -13.75 11.42 -11.07
N ALA A 145 -12.72 10.86 -10.49
CA ALA A 145 -11.82 11.56 -9.58
C ALA A 145 -10.76 12.41 -10.32
N LEU A 146 -10.35 11.98 -11.53
CA LEU A 146 -9.42 12.75 -12.39
C LEU A 146 -10.13 13.88 -13.13
N TYR A 147 -11.39 13.65 -13.54
CA TYR A 147 -12.21 14.57 -14.30
C TYR A 147 -13.55 14.77 -13.58
N PRO A 148 -13.57 15.49 -12.44
CA PRO A 148 -14.84 15.78 -11.78
C PRO A 148 -15.71 16.52 -12.79
N SER A 149 -16.88 15.94 -13.13
CA SER A 149 -17.86 16.61 -13.96
C SER A 149 -18.25 17.91 -13.26
N ASP A 150 -18.00 19.05 -13.92
CA ASP A 150 -18.42 20.36 -13.47
C ASP A 150 -19.95 20.35 -13.28
N SER A 151 -20.40 20.03 -12.09
CA SER A 151 -21.82 20.13 -11.70
C SER A 151 -22.25 21.59 -11.46
N SER A 152 -21.42 22.57 -11.86
CA SER A 152 -21.69 24.00 -11.68
C SER A 152 -22.19 24.72 -12.95
N ALA A 153 -22.46 23.99 -14.05
CA ALA A 153 -22.94 24.60 -15.30
C ALA A 153 -24.45 24.42 -15.51
N SER A 154 -25.26 24.53 -14.43
CA SER A 154 -26.72 24.68 -14.60
C SER A 154 -27.33 25.39 -13.40
N ARG A 155 -27.15 26.72 -13.35
CA ARG A 155 -28.07 27.67 -12.70
C ARG A 155 -28.03 28.99 -13.45
#